data_3ee38fab11dbb0a71e338e5400be0995
#
_entry.id   3ee38fab11dbb0a71e338e5400be0995
#
_cell.length_a   1.000
_cell.length_b   1.000
_cell.length_c   1.000
_cell.angle_alpha   90.00
_cell.angle_beta   90.00
_cell.angle_gamma   90.00
#
_symmetry.space_group_name_H-M   'P 1'
#
loop_
_entity.id
_entity.type
_entity.pdbx_description
1 polymer ?
#
loop_
_entity_poly.entity_id
_entity_poly.type
_entity_poly.pdbx_seq_one_letter_code
_entity_poly.pdbx_strand_id
1 'polypeptide(L)'
;SSGCPAAMDHIHFNAEGYRMLGGRYAFKMLELLGYDMLRDEYSSQRLKLWYSRPAKHWTDALPVGNSRLGAMQYGGAEQEEIQLNEETFWSGGPHHNNSDQAKDALPKIRELIFQNKFKDAENLINETFLTGQHGMKYLTLGSMLLKFPNHDNPDNYYRELDIEKAVAKVRYVKNGVTYTRTTFSSFADDVIIVRLE
;
A
#
# COMPACT_ATOMS: atom_id res chain seq x y z
N SER A 1 6.91 0.08 -9.90
CA SER A 1 8.27 -0.20 -9.43
C SER A 1 9.16 -0.71 -10.57
N SER A 2 9.45 0.16 -11.53
CA SER A 2 10.40 -0.23 -12.58
C SER A 2 11.72 -0.64 -11.92
N GLY A 3 12.03 -1.93 -11.94
CA GLY A 3 13.31 -2.48 -11.56
C GLY A 3 13.44 -3.09 -10.17
N CYS A 4 12.40 -3.22 -9.35
CA CYS A 4 12.48 -4.05 -8.15
C CYS A 4 11.84 -5.41 -8.45
N PRO A 5 12.63 -6.49 -8.57
CA PRO A 5 12.09 -7.82 -8.86
C PRO A 5 11.14 -8.29 -7.76
N ALA A 6 9.97 -8.80 -8.17
CA ALA A 6 8.96 -9.34 -7.28
C ALA A 6 9.22 -10.82 -6.96
N ALA A 7 8.71 -11.30 -5.83
CA ALA A 7 8.60 -12.71 -5.51
C ALA A 7 7.48 -13.37 -6.35
N MET A 8 7.33 -14.71 -6.26
CA MET A 8 6.32 -15.46 -7.02
C MET A 8 4.88 -15.05 -6.71
N ASP A 9 4.61 -14.48 -5.55
CA ASP A 9 3.28 -14.00 -5.13
C ASP A 9 2.91 -12.63 -5.72
N HIS A 10 3.82 -11.97 -6.43
CA HIS A 10 3.68 -10.64 -7.02
C HIS A 10 3.30 -9.51 -6.02
N ILE A 11 3.32 -9.79 -4.72
CA ILE A 11 2.99 -8.86 -3.63
C ILE A 11 4.27 -8.41 -2.93
N HIS A 12 5.17 -9.34 -2.66
CA HIS A 12 6.43 -9.08 -1.97
C HIS A 12 7.59 -8.93 -2.96
N PHE A 13 8.61 -8.21 -2.58
CA PHE A 13 9.86 -8.20 -3.33
C PHE A 13 10.62 -9.52 -3.09
N ASN A 14 11.29 -10.02 -4.11
CA ASN A 14 12.28 -11.07 -3.90
C ASN A 14 13.53 -10.49 -3.21
N ALA A 15 14.52 -11.34 -2.91
CA ALA A 15 15.75 -10.92 -2.22
C ALA A 15 16.49 -9.77 -2.93
N GLU A 16 16.48 -9.75 -4.26
CA GLU A 16 17.07 -8.68 -5.07
C GLU A 16 16.26 -7.38 -4.96
N GLY A 17 14.94 -7.48 -5.02
CA GLY A 17 14.03 -6.34 -4.82
C GLY A 17 14.22 -5.68 -3.46
N TYR A 18 14.37 -6.47 -2.39
CA TYR A 18 14.66 -5.93 -1.06
C TYR A 18 16.05 -5.27 -0.97
N ARG A 19 17.09 -5.82 -1.63
CA ARG A 19 18.42 -5.18 -1.67
C ARG A 19 18.35 -3.84 -2.40
N MET A 20 17.65 -3.77 -3.52
CA MET A 20 17.48 -2.53 -4.27
C MET A 20 16.73 -1.47 -3.46
N LEU A 21 15.66 -1.88 -2.77
CA LEU A 21 14.90 -1.00 -1.89
C LEU A 21 15.77 -0.51 -0.72
N GLY A 22 16.50 -1.43 -0.07
CA GLY A 22 17.44 -1.11 1.01
C GLY A 22 18.53 -0.13 0.57
N GLY A 23 19.10 -0.30 -0.64
CA GLY A 23 20.05 0.63 -1.23
C GLY A 23 19.47 2.04 -1.42
N ARG A 24 18.22 2.15 -1.86
CA ARG A 24 17.53 3.44 -2.02
C ARG A 24 17.29 4.14 -0.68
N TYR A 25 16.89 3.41 0.34
CA TYR A 25 16.74 3.94 1.71
C TYR A 25 18.10 4.39 2.28
N ALA A 26 19.16 3.58 2.13
CA ALA A 26 20.49 3.93 2.58
C ALA A 26 21.00 5.21 1.89
N PHE A 27 20.80 5.34 0.58
CA PHE A 27 21.17 6.54 -0.17
C PHE A 27 20.45 7.78 0.39
N LYS A 28 19.12 7.69 0.58
CA LYS A 28 18.35 8.81 1.11
C LYS A 28 18.73 9.18 2.54
N MET A 29 19.06 8.18 3.34
CA MET A 29 19.53 8.38 4.72
C MET A 29 20.87 9.11 4.75
N LEU A 30 21.81 8.73 3.88
CA LEU A 30 23.11 9.39 3.75
C LEU A 30 22.96 10.85 3.31
N GLU A 31 22.08 11.13 2.35
CA GLU A 31 21.74 12.48 1.93
C GLU A 31 21.22 13.33 3.11
N LEU A 32 20.30 12.78 3.92
CA LEU A 32 19.75 13.45 5.10
C LEU A 32 20.80 13.69 6.20
N LEU A 33 21.83 12.84 6.28
CA LEU A 33 22.95 12.99 7.20
C LEU A 33 24.02 13.99 6.70
N GLY A 34 23.78 14.63 5.55
CA GLY A 34 24.67 15.68 4.99
C GLY A 34 25.84 15.15 4.18
N TYR A 35 25.84 13.87 3.81
CA TYR A 35 26.81 13.35 2.86
C TYR A 35 26.43 13.83 1.45
N ASP A 36 27.38 14.46 0.77
CA ASP A 36 27.21 14.91 -0.63
C ASP A 36 27.29 13.69 -1.55
N MET A 37 26.15 13.05 -1.71
CA MET A 37 25.98 12.00 -2.71
C MET A 37 25.79 12.68 -4.06
N LEU A 38 26.71 12.46 -5.01
CA LEU A 38 26.61 12.97 -6.36
C LEU A 38 25.18 12.84 -6.88
N ARG A 39 24.48 13.94 -6.96
CA ARG A 39 23.15 14.02 -7.57
C ARG A 39 23.31 13.71 -9.05
N ASP A 40 23.18 12.43 -9.37
CA ASP A 40 22.95 12.05 -10.75
C ASP A 40 21.62 12.71 -11.18
N GLU A 41 21.61 13.47 -12.28
CA GLU A 41 20.40 14.08 -12.86
C GLU A 41 19.29 13.03 -13.11
N TYR A 42 19.63 11.76 -13.06
CA TYR A 42 18.76 10.60 -13.12
C TYR A 42 17.93 10.34 -11.83
N SER A 43 18.24 10.95 -10.69
CA SER A 43 17.60 10.59 -9.42
C SER A 43 16.14 11.02 -9.33
N SER A 44 15.78 12.17 -9.88
CA SER A 44 14.40 12.69 -9.86
C SER A 44 13.44 11.91 -10.77
N GLN A 45 13.96 11.27 -11.83
CA GLN A 45 13.13 10.44 -12.72
C GLN A 45 12.92 9.01 -12.17
N ARG A 46 13.74 8.55 -11.22
CA ARG A 46 13.68 7.19 -10.66
C ARG A 46 12.69 7.01 -9.52
N LEU A 47 12.23 8.08 -8.90
CA LEU A 47 11.30 8.03 -7.77
C LEU A 47 9.83 8.15 -8.22
N LYS A 48 9.51 7.55 -9.36
CA LYS A 48 8.15 7.52 -9.90
C LYS A 48 7.70 6.12 -10.27
N LEU A 49 6.46 5.80 -9.94
CA LEU A 49 5.72 4.73 -10.57
C LEU A 49 4.88 5.35 -11.68
N TRP A 50 4.89 4.80 -12.88
CA TRP A 50 4.07 5.34 -13.97
C TRP A 50 3.50 4.25 -14.87
N TYR A 51 2.36 4.57 -15.48
CA TYR A 51 1.61 3.65 -16.32
C TYR A 51 0.91 4.40 -17.45
N SER A 52 0.75 3.72 -18.59
CA SER A 52 0.05 4.24 -19.77
C SER A 52 -1.43 3.82 -19.84
N ARG A 53 -1.97 3.24 -18.79
CA ARG A 53 -3.37 2.76 -18.71
C ARG A 53 -3.90 2.84 -17.28
N PRO A 54 -5.23 2.92 -17.09
CA PRO A 54 -5.85 2.81 -15.78
C PRO A 54 -5.56 1.47 -15.09
N ALA A 55 -5.66 1.43 -13.77
CA ALA A 55 -5.59 0.20 -13.00
C ALA A 55 -6.83 -0.66 -13.27
N LYS A 56 -6.64 -1.98 -13.34
CA LYS A 56 -7.73 -2.95 -13.41
C LYS A 56 -7.93 -3.66 -12.08
N HIS A 57 -6.86 -3.78 -11.31
CA HIS A 57 -6.85 -4.47 -10.03
C HIS A 57 -6.34 -3.53 -8.94
N TRP A 58 -6.68 -3.81 -7.72
CA TRP A 58 -6.25 -3.03 -6.56
C TRP A 58 -4.71 -2.90 -6.48
N THR A 59 -3.99 -3.97 -6.81
CA THR A 59 -2.52 -3.99 -6.83
C THR A 59 -1.89 -3.08 -7.88
N ASP A 60 -2.66 -2.65 -8.88
CA ASP A 60 -2.20 -1.71 -9.91
C ASP A 60 -2.49 -0.26 -9.54
N ALA A 61 -3.38 -0.02 -8.57
CA ALA A 61 -3.78 1.32 -8.15
C ALA A 61 -2.62 2.05 -7.45
N LEU A 62 -2.66 3.38 -7.47
CA LEU A 62 -1.61 4.23 -6.89
C LEU A 62 -2.00 4.67 -5.48
N PRO A 63 -1.16 4.36 -4.47
CA PRO A 63 -1.44 4.71 -3.09
C PRO A 63 -1.06 6.16 -2.77
N VAL A 64 -1.91 6.84 -1.99
CA VAL A 64 -1.57 8.06 -1.25
C VAL A 64 -2.10 7.94 0.17
N GLY A 65 -1.46 8.61 1.13
CA GLY A 65 -1.89 8.56 2.52
C GLY A 65 -1.08 9.48 3.43
N ASN A 66 -1.59 9.69 4.65
CA ASN A 66 -0.99 10.55 5.67
C ASN A 66 -0.83 9.86 7.03
N SER A 67 -0.75 8.55 7.07
CA SER A 67 -0.76 7.64 8.22
C SER A 67 -2.16 7.34 8.77
N ARG A 68 -3.10 8.27 8.75
CA ARG A 68 -4.47 8.07 9.21
C ARG A 68 -5.43 7.74 8.07
N LEU A 69 -5.40 8.54 7.01
CA LEU A 69 -6.19 8.34 5.81
C LEU A 69 -5.35 7.68 4.72
N GLY A 70 -5.96 6.80 3.96
CA GLY A 70 -5.37 6.16 2.81
C GLY A 70 -6.31 6.17 1.62
N ALA A 71 -5.73 6.22 0.42
CA ALA A 71 -6.49 6.11 -0.82
C ALA A 71 -5.70 5.31 -1.86
N MET A 72 -6.43 4.50 -2.64
CA MET A 72 -5.91 3.77 -3.80
C MET A 72 -6.59 4.33 -5.04
N GLN A 73 -5.85 5.09 -5.86
CA GLN A 73 -6.36 5.71 -7.08
C GLN A 73 -6.19 4.80 -8.28
N TYR A 74 -7.29 4.46 -8.97
CA TYR A 74 -7.28 3.59 -10.15
C TYR A 74 -6.92 4.33 -11.43
N GLY A 75 -7.26 5.60 -11.53
CA GLY A 75 -6.91 6.45 -12.66
C GLY A 75 -7.85 6.33 -13.85
N GLY A 76 -9.09 5.92 -13.69
CA GLY A 76 -10.07 5.86 -14.77
C GLY A 76 -10.36 7.24 -15.37
N ALA A 77 -10.47 7.35 -16.69
CA ALA A 77 -10.74 8.63 -17.35
C ALA A 77 -12.23 8.98 -17.29
N GLU A 78 -13.11 8.11 -17.75
CA GLU A 78 -14.56 8.32 -17.71
C GLU A 78 -15.12 8.06 -16.30
N GLN A 79 -14.63 7.05 -15.63
CA GLN A 79 -14.99 6.72 -14.25
C GLN A 79 -13.71 6.49 -13.45
N GLU A 80 -13.44 7.40 -12.51
CA GLU A 80 -12.39 7.23 -11.51
C GLU A 80 -12.97 6.50 -10.31
N GLU A 81 -12.22 5.54 -9.81
CA GLU A 81 -12.43 4.94 -8.51
C GLU A 81 -11.24 5.29 -7.60
N ILE A 82 -11.56 5.79 -6.42
CA ILE A 82 -10.58 6.01 -5.34
C ILE A 82 -11.09 5.25 -4.13
N GLN A 83 -10.48 4.13 -3.83
CA GLN A 83 -10.82 3.35 -2.64
C GLN A 83 -10.19 4.00 -1.41
N LEU A 84 -11.03 4.23 -0.42
CA LEU A 84 -10.68 5.00 0.77
C LEU A 84 -10.50 4.09 1.97
N ASN A 85 -9.62 4.53 2.86
CA ASN A 85 -9.30 3.84 4.09
C ASN A 85 -9.06 4.82 5.22
N GLU A 86 -9.36 4.40 6.45
CA GLU A 86 -9.07 5.12 7.68
C GLU A 86 -8.54 4.13 8.73
N GLU A 87 -7.45 4.47 9.42
CA GLU A 87 -6.66 3.54 10.24
C GLU A 87 -7.41 2.91 11.41
N THR A 88 -8.43 3.60 11.93
CA THR A 88 -9.19 3.13 13.10
C THR A 88 -10.44 2.34 12.73
N PHE A 89 -10.72 2.16 11.42
CA PHE A 89 -11.96 1.53 10.96
C PHE A 89 -11.90 0.01 11.07
N TRP A 90 -12.06 -0.48 12.30
CA TRP A 90 -12.05 -1.89 12.65
C TRP A 90 -13.44 -2.37 13.09
N SER A 91 -13.77 -3.63 12.79
CA SER A 91 -14.97 -4.27 13.30
C SER A 91 -14.79 -4.70 14.76
N GLY A 92 -15.87 -4.65 15.55
CA GLY A 92 -15.88 -5.15 16.92
C GLY A 92 -15.58 -4.08 17.95
N GLY A 93 -15.40 -4.53 19.20
CA GLY A 93 -15.13 -3.69 20.37
C GLY A 93 -14.12 -4.36 21.30
N PRO A 94 -13.85 -3.75 22.46
CA PRO A 94 -12.98 -4.35 23.46
C PRO A 94 -13.43 -5.77 23.83
N HIS A 95 -12.53 -6.72 23.79
CA HIS A 95 -12.81 -8.12 24.11
C HIS A 95 -11.58 -8.78 24.74
N HIS A 96 -11.80 -9.86 25.48
CA HIS A 96 -10.74 -10.64 26.09
C HIS A 96 -10.43 -11.86 25.22
N ASN A 97 -9.28 -11.83 24.54
CA ASN A 97 -8.81 -12.92 23.68
C ASN A 97 -7.80 -13.85 24.36
N ASN A 98 -7.62 -13.73 25.66
CA ASN A 98 -6.73 -14.62 26.40
C ASN A 98 -7.40 -15.96 26.60
N SER A 99 -6.73 -17.03 26.21
CA SER A 99 -7.18 -18.39 26.52
C SER A 99 -6.70 -18.79 27.90
N ASP A 100 -7.60 -19.29 28.72
CA ASP A 100 -7.27 -19.81 30.06
C ASP A 100 -6.37 -21.06 30.01
N GLN A 101 -6.37 -21.77 28.88
CA GLN A 101 -5.58 -22.98 28.67
C GLN A 101 -4.14 -22.69 28.19
N ALA A 102 -3.89 -21.52 27.66
CA ALA A 102 -2.60 -21.17 27.03
C ALA A 102 -1.41 -21.30 27.98
N LYS A 103 -1.57 -20.85 29.24
CA LYS A 103 -0.52 -20.90 30.24
C LYS A 103 -0.08 -22.33 30.53
N ASP A 104 -1.03 -23.23 30.69
CA ASP A 104 -0.78 -24.63 31.05
C ASP A 104 -0.24 -25.45 29.88
N ALA A 105 -0.61 -25.10 28.66
CA ALA A 105 -0.12 -25.73 27.44
C ALA A 105 1.33 -25.31 27.06
N LEU A 106 1.79 -24.12 27.48
CA LEU A 106 3.06 -23.53 27.06
C LEU A 106 4.29 -24.45 27.32
N PRO A 107 4.44 -25.13 28.46
CA PRO A 107 5.58 -26.05 28.68
C PRO A 107 5.63 -27.16 27.63
N LYS A 108 4.48 -27.75 27.29
CA LYS A 108 4.38 -28.84 26.32
C LYS A 108 4.68 -28.37 24.90
N ILE A 109 4.23 -27.17 24.54
CA ILE A 109 4.55 -26.56 23.25
C ILE A 109 6.07 -26.36 23.10
N ARG A 110 6.74 -25.83 24.13
CA ARG A 110 8.20 -25.67 24.14
C ARG A 110 8.92 -27.00 23.97
N GLU A 111 8.48 -28.05 24.68
CA GLU A 111 9.04 -29.41 24.55
C GLU A 111 8.93 -29.91 23.12
N LEU A 112 7.77 -29.78 22.48
CA LEU A 112 7.55 -30.17 21.10
C LEU A 112 8.48 -29.42 20.11
N ILE A 113 8.65 -28.13 20.32
CA ILE A 113 9.57 -27.30 19.52
C ILE A 113 11.01 -27.80 19.67
N PHE A 114 11.49 -28.05 20.91
CA PHE A 114 12.84 -28.58 21.14
C PHE A 114 13.06 -29.99 20.58
N GLN A 115 11.99 -30.74 20.41
CA GLN A 115 12.01 -32.05 19.75
C GLN A 115 11.89 -31.97 18.22
N ASN A 116 11.86 -30.77 17.64
CA ASN A 116 11.61 -30.50 16.20
C ASN A 116 10.24 -31.00 15.71
N LYS A 117 9.26 -31.16 16.60
CA LYS A 117 7.88 -31.54 16.30
C LYS A 117 7.02 -30.30 16.06
N PHE A 118 7.38 -29.52 15.06
CA PHE A 118 6.76 -28.21 14.82
C PHE A 118 5.28 -28.30 14.50
N LYS A 119 4.85 -29.34 13.75
CA LYS A 119 3.43 -29.51 13.42
C LYS A 119 2.58 -29.83 14.64
N ASP A 120 3.09 -30.66 15.55
CA ASP A 120 2.39 -30.98 16.79
C ASP A 120 2.32 -29.75 17.71
N ALA A 121 3.39 -28.93 17.74
CA ALA A 121 3.39 -27.67 18.49
C ALA A 121 2.37 -26.68 17.91
N GLU A 122 2.29 -26.53 16.58
CA GLU A 122 1.31 -25.70 15.90
C GLU A 122 -0.12 -26.13 16.19
N ASN A 123 -0.39 -27.43 16.11
CA ASN A 123 -1.71 -27.97 16.42
C ASN A 123 -2.12 -27.66 17.88
N LEU A 124 -1.21 -27.88 18.83
CA LEU A 124 -1.48 -27.60 20.25
C LEU A 124 -1.68 -26.10 20.50
N ILE A 125 -0.95 -25.21 19.79
CA ILE A 125 -1.18 -23.76 19.84
C ILE A 125 -2.57 -23.42 19.33
N ASN A 126 -2.97 -23.97 18.18
CA ASN A 126 -4.29 -23.71 17.59
C ASN A 126 -5.42 -24.18 18.51
N GLU A 127 -5.24 -25.28 19.24
CA GLU A 127 -6.22 -25.82 20.19
C GLU A 127 -6.30 -24.99 21.47
N THR A 128 -5.18 -24.50 21.98
CA THR A 128 -5.10 -23.97 23.34
C THR A 128 -4.91 -22.46 23.45
N PHE A 129 -4.36 -21.79 22.40
CA PHE A 129 -4.12 -20.34 22.41
C PHE A 129 -5.19 -19.57 21.65
N LEU A 130 -5.81 -20.18 20.63
CA LEU A 130 -6.82 -19.51 19.86
C LEU A 130 -8.17 -19.60 20.55
N THR A 131 -8.76 -18.45 20.81
CA THR A 131 -10.17 -18.35 21.22
C THR A 131 -11.04 -18.31 19.96
N GLY A 132 -12.32 -18.68 20.06
CA GLY A 132 -13.25 -18.69 18.93
C GLY A 132 -13.50 -17.31 18.28
N GLN A 133 -13.01 -16.24 18.91
CA GLN A 133 -13.02 -14.88 18.37
C GLN A 133 -11.59 -14.51 17.94
N HIS A 134 -11.34 -14.58 16.64
CA HIS A 134 -10.09 -14.09 16.05
C HIS A 134 -10.20 -12.58 15.84
N GLY A 135 -9.57 -11.79 16.69
CA GLY A 135 -9.33 -10.37 16.50
C GLY A 135 -10.44 -9.53 15.84
N MET A 136 -10.24 -8.27 15.76
CA MET A 136 -11.08 -7.36 14.99
C MET A 136 -10.65 -7.38 13.53
N LYS A 137 -11.62 -7.35 12.60
CA LYS A 137 -11.34 -7.25 11.18
C LYS A 137 -11.15 -5.79 10.81
N TYR A 138 -10.10 -5.51 10.06
CA TYR A 138 -9.93 -4.22 9.42
C TYR A 138 -10.95 -4.09 8.29
N LEU A 139 -11.62 -2.95 8.22
CA LEU A 139 -12.68 -2.70 7.23
C LEU A 139 -12.23 -1.64 6.24
N THR A 140 -12.73 -1.74 5.02
CA THR A 140 -12.59 -0.69 4.02
C THR A 140 -13.64 0.40 4.27
N LEU A 141 -13.24 1.67 4.16
CA LEU A 141 -14.19 2.79 4.33
C LEU A 141 -15.19 2.87 3.18
N GLY A 142 -14.75 2.49 1.98
CA GLY A 142 -15.56 2.52 0.76
C GLY A 142 -14.82 3.09 -0.44
N SER A 143 -15.55 3.37 -1.51
CA SER A 143 -14.98 3.95 -2.73
C SER A 143 -15.66 5.27 -3.07
N MET A 144 -14.85 6.27 -3.40
CA MET A 144 -15.32 7.50 -4.04
C MET A 144 -15.30 7.30 -5.56
N LEU A 145 -16.43 7.51 -6.19
CA LEU A 145 -16.59 7.41 -7.64
C LEU A 145 -16.77 8.79 -8.24
N LEU A 146 -15.87 9.18 -9.16
CA LEU A 146 -15.98 10.41 -9.94
C LEU A 146 -16.33 10.04 -11.38
N LYS A 147 -17.40 10.60 -11.91
CA LYS A 147 -17.87 10.34 -13.27
C LYS A 147 -17.63 11.56 -14.15
N PHE A 148 -17.00 11.34 -15.29
CA PHE A 148 -16.70 12.34 -16.32
C PHE A 148 -17.36 11.88 -17.64
N PRO A 149 -18.63 12.23 -17.88
CA PRO A 149 -19.37 11.76 -19.05
C PRO A 149 -18.64 12.11 -20.36
N ASN A 150 -18.61 11.16 -21.30
CA ASN A 150 -17.97 11.28 -22.61
C ASN A 150 -16.43 11.35 -22.57
N HIS A 151 -15.78 10.92 -21.48
CA HIS A 151 -14.33 10.79 -21.39
C HIS A 151 -13.83 9.36 -21.67
N ASP A 152 -14.65 8.56 -22.34
CA ASP A 152 -14.26 7.24 -22.86
C ASP A 152 -13.12 7.35 -23.89
N ASN A 153 -12.30 6.31 -24.02
CA ASN A 153 -11.18 6.23 -24.98
C ASN A 153 -10.37 7.52 -25.11
N PRO A 154 -9.73 7.98 -24.02
CA PRO A 154 -8.92 9.19 -24.05
C PRO A 154 -7.62 8.96 -24.81
N ASP A 155 -7.11 10.03 -25.42
CA ASP A 155 -5.79 10.07 -26.04
C ASP A 155 -4.70 10.41 -25.02
N ASN A 156 -3.46 9.99 -25.29
CA ASN A 156 -2.27 10.36 -24.52
C ASN A 156 -2.44 10.13 -23.00
N TYR A 157 -3.04 8.99 -22.63
CA TYR A 157 -3.27 8.66 -21.25
C TYR A 157 -1.95 8.38 -20.50
N TYR A 158 -1.84 8.94 -19.31
CA TYR A 158 -0.70 8.77 -18.42
C TYR A 158 -1.14 8.88 -16.96
N ARG A 159 -0.63 8.00 -16.09
CA ARG A 159 -0.76 8.16 -14.63
C ARG A 159 0.57 7.88 -13.95
N GLU A 160 0.83 8.58 -12.86
CA GLU A 160 2.05 8.45 -12.08
C GLU A 160 1.81 8.60 -10.58
N LEU A 161 2.68 8.00 -9.79
CA LEU A 161 2.90 8.34 -8.39
C LEU A 161 4.32 8.91 -8.28
N ASP A 162 4.41 10.18 -7.93
CA ASP A 162 5.66 10.82 -7.51
C ASP A 162 5.91 10.41 -6.05
N ILE A 163 6.85 9.49 -5.84
CA ILE A 163 7.13 8.92 -4.50
C ILE A 163 7.80 9.97 -3.61
N GLU A 164 8.58 10.88 -4.18
CA GLU A 164 9.27 11.93 -3.43
C GLU A 164 8.28 12.93 -2.84
N LYS A 165 7.23 13.27 -3.61
CA LYS A 165 6.21 14.24 -3.21
C LYS A 165 4.96 13.61 -2.62
N ALA A 166 4.83 12.28 -2.69
CA ALA A 166 3.64 11.54 -2.33
C ALA A 166 2.38 12.03 -3.07
N VAL A 167 2.50 12.28 -4.38
CA VAL A 167 1.44 12.82 -5.22
C VAL A 167 1.12 11.84 -6.35
N ALA A 168 -0.12 11.40 -6.44
CA ALA A 168 -0.62 10.65 -7.57
C ALA A 168 -1.24 11.60 -8.61
N LYS A 169 -0.95 11.36 -9.89
CA LYS A 169 -1.45 12.17 -11.00
C LYS A 169 -1.99 11.29 -12.12
N VAL A 170 -3.11 11.71 -12.69
CA VAL A 170 -3.68 11.15 -13.92
C VAL A 170 -3.78 12.28 -14.94
N ARG A 171 -3.31 12.04 -16.16
CA ARG A 171 -3.39 13.00 -17.25
C ARG A 171 -3.83 12.29 -18.53
N TYR A 172 -4.73 12.91 -19.26
CA TYR A 172 -5.17 12.42 -20.57
C TYR A 172 -5.70 13.57 -21.43
N VAL A 173 -5.88 13.30 -22.72
CA VAL A 173 -6.48 14.25 -23.67
C VAL A 173 -7.83 13.71 -24.12
N LYS A 174 -8.84 14.55 -24.18
CA LYS A 174 -10.13 14.23 -24.78
C LYS A 174 -10.63 15.43 -25.58
N ASN A 175 -10.97 15.20 -26.86
CA ASN A 175 -11.43 16.25 -27.78
C ASN A 175 -10.49 17.47 -27.83
N GLY A 176 -9.17 17.23 -27.82
CA GLY A 176 -8.14 18.27 -27.86
C GLY A 176 -7.90 19.00 -26.52
N VAL A 177 -8.67 18.70 -25.49
CA VAL A 177 -8.49 19.28 -24.14
C VAL A 177 -7.69 18.31 -23.26
N THR A 178 -6.70 18.85 -22.57
CA THR A 178 -5.93 18.10 -21.58
C THR A 178 -6.62 18.17 -20.22
N TYR A 179 -6.86 17.01 -19.61
CA TYR A 179 -7.40 16.88 -18.28
C TYR A 179 -6.33 16.33 -17.36
N THR A 180 -6.21 16.93 -16.18
CA THR A 180 -5.28 16.52 -15.14
C THR A 180 -6.02 16.33 -13.82
N ARG A 181 -5.75 15.23 -13.16
CA ARG A 181 -6.26 14.95 -11.82
C ARG A 181 -5.07 14.66 -10.92
N THR A 182 -4.93 15.48 -9.89
CA THR A 182 -3.84 15.38 -8.91
C THR A 182 -4.44 15.00 -7.55
N THR A 183 -3.95 13.91 -6.95
CA THR A 183 -4.44 13.40 -5.68
C THR A 183 -3.28 13.31 -4.69
N PHE A 184 -3.48 13.83 -3.50
CA PHE A 184 -2.53 13.73 -2.40
C PHE A 184 -3.26 13.77 -1.05
N SER A 185 -2.58 13.33 0.00
CA SER A 185 -3.09 13.39 1.37
C SER A 185 -2.29 14.39 2.18
N SER A 186 -2.98 15.36 2.82
CA SER A 186 -2.37 16.32 3.74
C SER A 186 -2.25 15.70 5.12
N PHE A 187 -1.06 15.74 5.69
CA PHE A 187 -0.84 15.33 7.08
C PHE A 187 -1.30 16.41 8.07
N ALA A 188 -1.10 17.67 7.73
CA ALA A 188 -1.41 18.79 8.61
C ALA A 188 -2.93 19.01 8.77
N ASP A 189 -3.70 18.80 7.68
CA ASP A 189 -5.14 19.06 7.65
C ASP A 189 -5.99 17.79 7.79
N ASP A 190 -5.35 16.63 7.77
CA ASP A 190 -5.98 15.30 7.86
C ASP A 190 -7.08 15.09 6.80
N VAL A 191 -6.76 15.41 5.55
CA VAL A 191 -7.66 15.29 4.40
C VAL A 191 -6.98 14.66 3.19
N ILE A 192 -7.78 14.04 2.31
CA ILE A 192 -7.38 13.65 0.97
C ILE A 192 -7.92 14.69 -0.01
N ILE A 193 -7.05 15.22 -0.85
CA ILE A 193 -7.37 16.27 -1.81
C ILE A 193 -7.30 15.69 -3.23
N VAL A 194 -8.35 15.93 -4.00
CA VAL A 194 -8.40 15.61 -5.43
C VAL A 194 -8.61 16.91 -6.19
N ARG A 195 -7.59 17.36 -6.91
CA ARG A 195 -7.62 18.56 -7.74
C ARG A 195 -7.88 18.17 -9.20
N LEU A 196 -8.84 18.84 -9.81
CA LEU A 196 -9.24 18.67 -11.22
C LEU A 196 -8.85 19.91 -12.02
N GLU A 197 -8.20 19.71 -13.16
CA GLU A 197 -7.75 20.76 -14.08
C GLU A 197 -8.04 20.37 -15.53
#